data_33a3d678373d6db572cd50b64178a4c4
#
_entry.id   33a3d678373d6db572cd50b64178a4c4
#
_cell.length_a   1.000
_cell.length_b   1.000
_cell.length_c   1.000
_cell.angle_alpha   90.00
_cell.angle_beta   90.00
_cell.angle_gamma   90.00
#
_symmetry.space_group_name_H-M   'P 1'
#
loop_
_entity.id
_entity.type
_entity.pdbx_description
1 polymer ?
#
loop_
_entity_poly.entity_id
_entity_poly.type
_entity_poly.pdbx_seq_one_letter_code
_entity_poly.pdbx_strand_id
1 'polypeptide(L)'
;MFKNKSTTGKSNVSGSVIRRLRLAEEPKMSQRLLAERMQLEGIDVDKNAIQRMESGQRFITDIELRTLCTIFKVSADVMLGL
;
A
#
# COMPACT_ATOMS: atom_id res chain seq x y z
N MET A 1 -20.92 16.43 -6.39
CA MET A 1 -20.35 15.46 -5.43
C MET A 1 -18.83 15.46 -5.54
N PHE A 2 -18.17 15.58 -4.42
CA PHE A 2 -16.71 15.53 -4.39
C PHE A 2 -16.23 14.08 -4.34
N LYS A 3 -15.18 13.79 -5.09
CA LYS A 3 -14.54 12.47 -5.09
C LYS A 3 -13.09 12.62 -4.67
N ASN A 4 -12.66 11.78 -3.74
CA ASN A 4 -11.29 11.79 -3.23
C ASN A 4 -10.40 10.96 -4.14
N LYS A 5 -10.06 11.52 -5.31
CA LYS A 5 -9.20 10.85 -6.28
C LYS A 5 -8.01 11.72 -6.64
N SER A 6 -6.90 11.07 -6.95
CA SER A 6 -5.72 11.75 -7.48
C SER A 6 -6.01 12.33 -8.87
N THR A 7 -5.09 13.14 -9.38
CA THR A 7 -5.21 13.73 -10.73
C THR A 7 -5.28 12.66 -11.82
N THR A 8 -4.82 11.44 -11.56
CA THR A 8 -4.90 10.31 -12.50
C THR A 8 -6.19 9.50 -12.34
N GLY A 9 -7.12 9.94 -11.48
CA GLY A 9 -8.37 9.25 -11.22
C GLY A 9 -8.27 8.09 -10.24
N LYS A 10 -7.08 7.83 -9.68
CA LYS A 10 -6.88 6.76 -8.70
C LYS A 10 -7.29 7.20 -7.31
N SER A 11 -7.67 6.25 -6.47
CA SER A 11 -8.14 6.51 -5.10
C SER A 11 -7.02 6.60 -4.08
N ASN A 12 -5.76 6.42 -4.49
CA ASN A 12 -4.60 6.60 -3.62
C ASN A 12 -3.40 7.00 -4.48
N VAL A 13 -2.35 7.52 -3.82
CA VAL A 13 -1.10 7.88 -4.49
C VAL A 13 0.03 6.91 -4.17
N SER A 14 -0.19 6.00 -3.21
CA SER A 14 0.86 5.11 -2.69
C SER A 14 0.89 3.75 -3.37
N GLY A 15 -0.13 3.39 -4.15
CA GLY A 15 -0.24 2.05 -4.71
C GLY A 15 0.96 1.63 -5.55
N SER A 16 1.42 2.52 -6.44
CA SER A 16 2.59 2.23 -7.28
C SER A 16 3.87 2.13 -6.46
N VAL A 17 3.98 2.92 -5.40
CA VAL A 17 5.13 2.87 -4.48
C VAL A 17 5.15 1.54 -3.73
N ILE A 18 3.99 1.11 -3.21
CA ILE A 18 3.86 -0.18 -2.52
C ILE A 18 4.34 -1.31 -3.43
N ARG A 19 3.85 -1.33 -4.67
CA ARG A 19 4.24 -2.36 -5.64
C ARG A 19 5.74 -2.34 -5.90
N ARG A 20 6.32 -1.17 -6.09
CA ARG A 20 7.76 -1.02 -6.34
C ARG A 20 8.57 -1.54 -5.15
N LEU A 21 8.20 -1.15 -3.92
CA LEU A 21 8.91 -1.58 -2.72
C LEU A 21 8.79 -3.08 -2.52
N ARG A 22 7.60 -3.64 -2.77
CA ARG A 22 7.37 -5.08 -2.65
C ARG A 22 8.25 -5.87 -3.62
N LEU A 23 8.32 -5.43 -4.86
CA LEU A 23 9.12 -6.10 -5.89
C LEU A 23 10.62 -5.88 -5.71
N ALA A 24 11.03 -4.88 -4.96
CA ALA A 24 12.44 -4.61 -4.66
C ALA A 24 12.98 -5.45 -3.50
N GLU A 25 12.13 -6.15 -2.78
CA GLU A 25 12.58 -7.03 -1.69
C GLU A 25 13.37 -8.22 -2.25
N GLU A 26 14.32 -8.72 -1.45
CA GLU A 26 15.11 -9.91 -1.81
C GLU A 26 14.92 -11.00 -0.73
N PRO A 27 14.23 -12.10 -1.05
CA PRO A 27 13.51 -12.37 -2.30
C PRO A 27 12.29 -11.47 -2.45
N LYS A 28 11.79 -11.36 -3.68
CA LYS A 28 10.60 -10.53 -3.96
C LYS A 28 9.43 -10.94 -3.09
N MET A 29 8.74 -9.96 -2.55
CA MET A 29 7.60 -10.17 -1.69
C MET A 29 6.33 -10.28 -2.55
N SER A 30 5.56 -11.37 -2.34
CA SER A 30 4.26 -11.51 -3.02
C SER A 30 3.22 -10.60 -2.37
N GLN A 31 2.12 -10.33 -3.07
CA GLN A 31 1.00 -9.61 -2.49
C GLN A 31 0.42 -10.36 -1.29
N ARG A 32 0.38 -11.68 -1.37
CA ARG A 32 -0.09 -12.52 -0.27
C ARG A 32 0.80 -12.37 0.96
N LEU A 33 2.11 -12.38 0.78
CA LEU A 33 3.04 -12.21 1.90
C LEU A 33 2.88 -10.83 2.55
N LEU A 34 2.71 -9.79 1.74
CA LEU A 34 2.47 -8.45 2.28
C LEU A 34 1.18 -8.42 3.11
N ALA A 35 0.11 -9.04 2.61
CA ALA A 35 -1.13 -9.14 3.37
C ALA A 35 -0.93 -9.84 4.71
N GLU A 36 -0.18 -10.95 4.71
CA GLU A 36 0.13 -11.70 5.94
C GLU A 36 0.90 -10.82 6.94
N ARG A 37 1.87 -10.05 6.46
CA ARG A 37 2.64 -9.15 7.33
C ARG A 37 1.78 -8.04 7.92
N MET A 38 0.86 -7.50 7.13
CA MET A 38 -0.08 -6.50 7.64
C MET A 38 -1.02 -7.10 8.68
N GLN A 39 -1.47 -8.34 8.46
CA GLN A 39 -2.30 -9.05 9.44
C GLN A 39 -1.57 -9.24 10.77
N LEU A 40 -0.27 -9.53 10.73
CA LEU A 40 0.54 -9.65 11.95
C LEU A 40 0.61 -8.31 12.70
N GLU A 41 0.44 -7.20 12.01
CA GLU A 41 0.39 -5.87 12.62
C GLU A 41 -1.04 -5.46 13.01
N GLY A 42 -1.99 -6.38 12.93
CA GLY A 42 -3.37 -6.14 13.32
C GLY A 42 -4.25 -5.51 12.24
N ILE A 43 -3.79 -5.47 11.00
CA ILE A 43 -4.54 -4.89 9.89
C ILE A 43 -5.26 -6.02 9.13
N ASP A 44 -6.57 -5.93 9.05
CA ASP A 44 -7.40 -6.97 8.42
C ASP A 44 -7.50 -6.71 6.91
N VAL A 45 -6.49 -7.14 6.19
CA VAL A 45 -6.45 -7.06 4.72
C VAL A 45 -6.04 -8.41 4.15
N ASP A 46 -6.55 -8.73 2.96
CA ASP A 46 -6.17 -9.93 2.22
C ASP A 46 -5.41 -9.57 0.95
N LYS A 47 -5.01 -10.59 0.19
CA LYS A 47 -4.30 -10.39 -1.08
C LYS A 47 -5.09 -9.50 -2.04
N ASN A 48 -6.41 -9.64 -2.09
CA ASN A 48 -7.24 -8.85 -2.99
C ASN A 48 -7.25 -7.37 -2.59
N ALA A 49 -7.21 -7.09 -1.28
CA ALA A 49 -7.08 -5.73 -0.80
C ALA A 49 -5.76 -5.11 -1.23
N ILE A 50 -4.65 -5.86 -1.14
CA ILE A 50 -3.34 -5.40 -1.60
C ILE A 50 -3.37 -5.11 -3.09
N GLN A 51 -3.96 -6.00 -3.88
CA GLN A 51 -4.09 -5.81 -5.31
C GLN A 51 -4.83 -4.51 -5.65
N ARG A 52 -5.92 -4.23 -4.96
CA ARG A 52 -6.71 -3.01 -5.17
C ARG A 52 -5.96 -1.76 -4.72
N MET A 53 -5.17 -1.86 -3.65
CA MET A 53 -4.29 -0.76 -3.24
C MET A 53 -3.29 -0.43 -4.35
N GLU A 54 -2.61 -1.46 -4.87
CA GLU A 54 -1.56 -1.28 -5.88
C GLU A 54 -2.09 -0.76 -7.20
N SER A 55 -3.31 -1.14 -7.57
CA SER A 55 -3.95 -0.65 -8.79
C SER A 55 -4.64 0.70 -8.63
N GLY A 56 -4.70 1.23 -7.42
CA GLY A 56 -5.35 2.51 -7.16
C GLY A 56 -6.86 2.46 -7.10
N GLN A 57 -7.45 1.26 -7.01
CA GLN A 57 -8.91 1.08 -6.98
C GLN A 57 -9.50 1.25 -5.59
N ARG A 58 -8.70 1.43 -4.57
CA ARG A 58 -9.13 1.47 -3.19
C ARG A 58 -8.37 2.56 -2.43
N PHE A 59 -9.03 3.20 -1.48
CA PHE A 59 -8.37 4.12 -0.56
C PHE A 59 -7.43 3.34 0.36
N ILE A 60 -6.37 4.03 0.80
CA ILE A 60 -5.46 3.52 1.82
C ILE A 60 -5.65 4.40 3.04
N THR A 61 -6.05 3.80 4.17
CA THR A 61 -6.26 4.55 5.40
C THR A 61 -4.91 4.95 6.00
N ASP A 62 -4.92 5.95 6.88
CA ASP A 62 -3.70 6.38 7.54
C ASP A 62 -3.09 5.28 8.42
N ILE A 63 -3.93 4.45 9.04
CA ILE A 63 -3.48 3.30 9.82
C ILE A 63 -2.76 2.30 8.93
N GLU A 64 -3.34 2.00 7.77
CA GLU A 64 -2.73 1.11 6.78
C GLU A 64 -1.41 1.69 6.26
N LEU A 65 -1.39 2.99 5.96
CA LEU A 65 -0.20 3.66 5.48
C LEU A 65 0.94 3.58 6.50
N ARG A 66 0.64 3.84 7.78
CA ARG A 66 1.62 3.75 8.85
C ARG A 66 2.22 2.34 8.95
N THR A 67 1.36 1.32 8.86
CA THR A 67 1.80 -0.08 8.90
C THR A 67 2.70 -0.41 7.71
N LEU A 68 2.33 0.04 6.52
CA LEU A 68 3.15 -0.17 5.32
C LEU A 68 4.52 0.50 5.44
N CYS A 69 4.56 1.71 5.99
CA CYS A 69 5.84 2.39 6.25
C CYS A 69 6.71 1.58 7.20
N THR A 70 6.12 1.00 8.23
CA THR A 70 6.83 0.15 9.20
C THR A 70 7.38 -1.11 8.52
N ILE A 71 6.55 -1.79 7.73
CA ILE A 71 6.94 -3.04 7.06
C ILE A 71 8.10 -2.81 6.10
N PHE A 72 8.02 -1.75 5.29
CA PHE A 72 9.05 -1.46 4.29
C PHE A 72 10.19 -0.60 4.84
N LYS A 73 10.10 -0.14 6.08
CA LYS A 73 11.12 0.69 6.74
C LYS A 73 11.41 1.96 5.93
N VAL A 74 10.35 2.61 5.48
CA VAL A 74 10.43 3.87 4.74
C VAL A 74 9.62 4.93 5.46
N SER A 75 9.89 6.19 5.15
CA SER A 75 9.14 7.33 5.68
C SER A 75 7.79 7.47 4.97
N ALA A 76 6.87 8.21 5.59
CA ALA A 76 5.62 8.56 4.94
C ALA A 76 5.86 9.38 3.66
N ASP A 77 6.88 10.23 3.65
CA ASP A 77 7.23 11.01 2.47
C ASP A 77 7.54 10.10 1.27
N VAL A 78 8.31 9.05 1.48
CA VAL A 78 8.61 8.07 0.43
C VAL A 78 7.33 7.40 -0.03
N MET A 79 6.50 6.95 0.92
CA MET A 79 5.27 6.22 0.59
C MET A 79 4.27 7.12 -0.15
N LEU A 80 4.24 8.41 0.16
CA LEU A 80 3.34 9.36 -0.48
C LEU A 80 3.94 9.98 -1.76
N GLY A 81 5.18 9.65 -2.10
CA GLY A 81 5.84 10.18 -3.30
C GLY A 81 6.25 11.64 -3.18
N LEU A 82 6.54 12.08 -1.97
CA LEU A 82 6.94 13.46 -1.72
C LEU A 82 8.46 13.64 -1.74
#